data_d1f7725bfd25cce501336c404b667932
#
_entry.id   d1f7725bfd25cce501336c404b667932
#
_cell.length_a   1.000
_cell.length_b   1.000
_cell.length_c   1.000
_cell.angle_alpha   90.00
_cell.angle_beta   90.00
_cell.angle_gamma   90.00
#
_symmetry.space_group_name_H-M   'P 1'
#
loop_
_entity.id
_entity.type
_entity.pdbx_description
1 polymer ?
#
loop_
_entity_poly.entity_id
_entity_poly.type
_entity_poly.pdbx_seq_one_letter_code
_entity_poly.pdbx_strand_id
1 'polypeptide(L)'
;GEAPIYQIGTCDNLIGSVNLYQDKPEGIIVGVDGGDGNYVIINGNDAVVTAAFVKNENGYQRILVIPKGIGETSITVRDGSGSSAMLRVKVDECVKFVWSKEKDGIVVIGEATEEQKKNIVDAFTNFFTVKEGGRYEMIPDNESDLWEKGILRVRPDDSTIAPFVGQYERVPVMEGEVERSGLLFKYNNEEHLYTFNAPNLTRLSVMEYIDFWEDVTEVCPVEVPTGCKVYHVERLKPRNQSGE
;
A
#
# COMPACT_ATOMS: atom_id res chain seq x y z
N GLY A 1 -3.70 34.87 32.42
CA GLY A 1 -2.79 33.75 32.15
C GLY A 1 -2.94 33.32 30.72
N GLU A 2 -1.80 33.21 30.05
CA GLU A 2 -1.78 32.73 28.67
C GLU A 2 -2.25 31.26 28.60
N ALA A 3 -2.98 30.95 27.55
CA ALA A 3 -3.46 29.56 27.34
C ALA A 3 -2.27 28.62 27.08
N PRO A 4 -2.27 27.42 27.65
CA PRO A 4 -1.23 26.44 27.33
C PRO A 4 -1.21 26.12 25.84
N ILE A 5 -0.09 25.58 25.32
CA ILE A 5 -0.05 25.03 23.97
C ILE A 5 -0.96 23.82 23.95
N TYR A 6 -2.02 23.90 23.17
CA TYR A 6 -2.96 22.77 23.08
C TYR A 6 -2.57 21.79 22.01
N GLN A 7 -1.90 22.28 20.92
CA GLN A 7 -1.90 21.47 19.71
C GLN A 7 -0.86 21.90 18.68
N ILE A 8 -0.37 20.90 17.98
CA ILE A 8 0.30 21.04 16.69
C ILE A 8 -0.68 20.50 15.65
N GLY A 9 -0.98 21.29 14.62
CA GLY A 9 -1.96 20.86 13.63
C GLY A 9 -1.82 21.56 12.28
N THR A 10 -2.57 21.07 11.30
CA THR A 10 -2.85 21.76 10.05
C THR A 10 -4.06 22.69 10.21
N CYS A 11 -4.30 23.58 9.25
CA CYS A 11 -5.28 24.69 9.37
C CYS A 11 -6.64 24.31 9.93
N ASP A 12 -7.11 23.09 9.72
CA ASP A 12 -8.45 22.64 10.06
C ASP A 12 -8.51 21.43 11.00
N ASN A 13 -7.38 20.80 11.31
CA ASN A 13 -7.34 19.57 12.08
C ASN A 13 -6.16 19.52 13.04
N LEU A 14 -6.47 19.06 14.24
CA LEU A 14 -5.49 18.70 15.24
C LEU A 14 -4.88 17.37 14.88
N ILE A 15 -3.56 17.34 14.75
CA ILE A 15 -2.85 16.12 14.47
C ILE A 15 -1.89 15.79 15.61
N GLY A 16 -2.08 14.60 16.20
CA GLY A 16 -1.14 14.04 17.18
C GLY A 16 0.02 13.30 16.52
N SER A 17 -0.15 12.92 15.25
CA SER A 17 0.83 12.19 14.47
C SER A 17 0.71 12.51 12.98
N VAL A 18 1.83 12.36 12.26
CA VAL A 18 1.89 12.51 10.80
C VAL A 18 2.80 11.45 10.21
N ASN A 19 2.41 10.94 9.04
CA ASN A 19 3.24 10.07 8.22
C ASN A 19 3.81 10.85 7.05
N LEU A 20 5.14 10.87 6.92
CA LEU A 20 5.87 11.50 5.83
C LEU A 20 6.57 10.44 5.00
N TYR A 21 6.99 10.81 3.80
CA TYR A 21 7.61 9.90 2.86
C TYR A 21 8.92 10.48 2.34
N GLN A 22 9.97 9.63 2.34
CA GLN A 22 11.30 10.04 1.92
C GLN A 22 11.36 10.48 0.45
N ASP A 23 10.49 9.94 -0.39
CA ASP A 23 10.36 10.33 -1.80
C ASP A 23 9.58 11.63 -2.01
N LYS A 24 9.09 12.27 -0.94
CA LYS A 24 8.38 13.55 -0.93
C LYS A 24 9.12 14.56 -0.08
N PRO A 25 10.17 15.16 -0.62
CA PRO A 25 11.07 16.03 0.13
C PRO A 25 10.46 17.37 0.55
N GLU A 26 9.30 17.74 0.01
CA GLU A 26 8.60 18.98 0.38
C GLU A 26 8.11 18.97 1.84
N GLY A 27 7.87 17.81 2.41
CA GLY A 27 7.42 17.67 3.79
C GLY A 27 6.04 18.24 4.06
N ILE A 28 5.83 18.70 5.28
CA ILE A 28 4.55 19.28 5.74
C ILE A 28 4.79 20.54 6.56
N ILE A 29 3.86 21.48 6.49
CA ILE A 29 3.82 22.67 7.35
C ILE A 29 2.73 22.45 8.41
N VAL A 30 3.10 22.59 9.67
CA VAL A 30 2.18 22.51 10.80
C VAL A 30 2.18 23.81 11.59
N GLY A 31 1.03 24.14 12.17
CA GLY A 31 0.88 25.32 13.04
C GLY A 31 0.94 24.93 14.50
N VAL A 32 1.18 25.92 15.34
CA VAL A 32 1.13 25.83 16.81
C VAL A 32 0.06 26.76 17.31
N ASP A 33 -0.83 26.26 18.15
CA ASP A 33 -1.89 27.07 18.76
C ASP A 33 -1.71 27.12 20.28
N GLY A 34 -1.85 28.34 20.83
CA GLY A 34 -1.71 28.60 22.25
C GLY A 34 -0.29 28.94 22.70
N GLY A 35 -0.08 28.97 24.01
CA GLY A 35 1.19 29.34 24.61
C GLY A 35 1.48 30.84 24.64
N ASP A 36 2.71 31.19 24.99
CA ASP A 36 3.18 32.59 25.11
C ASP A 36 3.82 33.14 23.82
N GLY A 37 3.83 32.36 22.75
CA GLY A 37 4.40 32.74 21.47
C GLY A 37 5.94 32.64 21.38
N ASN A 38 6.62 32.34 22.47
CA ASN A 38 8.07 32.14 22.51
C ASN A 38 8.41 30.67 22.40
N TYR A 39 8.31 30.12 21.19
CA TYR A 39 8.43 28.69 20.98
C TYR A 39 9.87 28.24 20.73
N VAL A 40 10.17 27.06 21.26
CA VAL A 40 11.38 26.28 20.96
C VAL A 40 10.97 24.93 20.42
N ILE A 41 11.64 24.51 19.35
CA ILE A 41 11.47 23.17 18.76
C ILE A 41 12.50 22.22 19.37
N ILE A 42 12.03 21.09 19.85
CA ILE A 42 12.87 19.96 20.27
C ILE A 42 12.61 18.80 19.33
N ASN A 43 13.60 18.47 18.51
CA ASN A 43 13.53 17.33 17.57
C ASN A 43 14.20 16.13 18.24
N GLY A 44 13.43 15.05 18.35
CA GLY A 44 13.92 13.82 18.98
C GLY A 44 14.98 13.08 18.16
N ASN A 45 14.98 13.22 16.84
CA ASN A 45 15.97 12.63 15.94
C ASN A 45 16.05 13.38 14.61
N ASP A 46 17.08 14.17 14.44
CA ASP A 46 17.34 14.96 13.24
C ASP A 46 17.83 14.16 12.02
N ALA A 47 18.14 12.88 12.22
CA ALA A 47 18.37 11.94 11.12
C ALA A 47 17.08 11.45 10.46
N VAL A 48 15.95 11.53 11.14
CA VAL A 48 14.63 11.14 10.63
C VAL A 48 13.94 12.31 9.92
N VAL A 49 13.86 13.46 10.58
CA VAL A 49 13.29 14.70 10.03
C VAL A 49 14.11 15.91 10.42
N THR A 50 13.97 16.98 9.65
CA THR A 50 14.31 18.34 10.11
C THR A 50 13.04 19.10 10.44
N ALA A 51 13.09 19.96 11.44
CA ALA A 51 12.00 20.83 11.83
C ALA A 51 12.51 22.23 12.09
N ALA A 52 11.94 23.22 11.42
CA ALA A 52 12.34 24.61 11.54
C ALA A 52 11.14 25.55 11.49
N PHE A 53 11.22 26.68 12.17
CA PHE A 53 10.22 27.70 12.05
C PHE A 53 10.23 28.36 10.69
N VAL A 54 9.04 28.59 10.15
CA VAL A 54 8.80 29.36 8.95
C VAL A 54 7.72 30.41 9.25
N LYS A 55 7.85 31.60 8.70
CA LYS A 55 6.82 32.64 8.83
C LYS A 55 5.81 32.48 7.70
N ASN A 56 4.52 32.56 8.05
CA ASN A 56 3.50 32.72 7.04
C ASN A 56 3.26 34.20 6.72
N GLU A 57 2.45 34.49 5.69
CA GLU A 57 2.13 35.83 5.23
C GLU A 57 1.41 36.68 6.31
N ASN A 58 0.75 36.04 7.29
CA ASN A 58 0.04 36.69 8.38
C ASN A 58 0.90 36.86 9.67
N GLY A 59 2.18 36.52 9.62
CA GLY A 59 3.10 36.64 10.76
C GLY A 59 3.00 35.55 11.81
N TYR A 60 2.15 34.54 11.62
CA TYR A 60 2.08 33.37 12.50
C TYR A 60 3.30 32.47 12.29
N GLN A 61 3.87 31.99 13.37
CA GLN A 61 4.92 31.00 13.30
C GLN A 61 4.33 29.64 12.96
N ARG A 62 4.94 29.00 11.97
CA ARG A 62 4.65 27.62 11.58
C ARG A 62 5.92 26.82 11.58
N ILE A 63 5.79 25.52 11.54
CA ILE A 63 6.92 24.60 11.54
C ILE A 63 6.89 23.81 10.23
N LEU A 64 7.98 23.89 9.50
CA LEU A 64 8.22 23.05 8.33
C LEU A 64 8.94 21.79 8.80
N VAL A 65 8.32 20.64 8.59
CA VAL A 65 8.86 19.31 8.91
C VAL A 65 9.20 18.60 7.61
N ILE A 66 10.48 18.31 7.40
CA ILE A 66 11.01 17.70 6.16
C ILE A 66 11.53 16.30 6.48
N PRO A 67 11.11 15.27 5.73
CA PRO A 67 11.64 13.93 5.90
C PRO A 67 13.10 13.84 5.43
N LYS A 68 13.93 13.11 6.18
CA LYS A 68 15.33 12.85 5.86
C LYS A 68 15.63 11.36 5.74
N GLY A 69 15.28 10.61 6.75
CA GLY A 69 15.57 9.18 6.84
C GLY A 69 14.38 8.39 7.35
N ILE A 70 14.30 7.13 6.95
CA ILE A 70 13.26 6.22 7.39
C ILE A 70 13.38 6.00 8.90
N GLY A 71 12.26 6.11 9.61
CA GLY A 71 12.21 5.92 11.05
C GLY A 71 11.08 6.69 11.70
N GLU A 72 11.14 6.78 13.00
CA GLU A 72 10.15 7.46 13.84
C GLU A 72 10.84 8.45 14.77
N THR A 73 10.20 9.58 15.02
CA THR A 73 10.64 10.58 15.97
C THR A 73 9.45 11.38 16.51
N SER A 74 9.72 12.27 17.45
CA SER A 74 8.77 13.24 17.95
C SER A 74 9.32 14.65 17.81
N ILE A 75 8.47 15.57 17.41
CA ILE A 75 8.72 17.00 17.45
C ILE A 75 7.95 17.57 18.63
N THR A 76 8.66 18.16 19.59
CA THR A 76 8.06 18.83 20.73
C THR A 76 8.24 20.34 20.58
N VAL A 77 7.17 21.08 20.72
CA VAL A 77 7.19 22.53 20.81
C VAL A 77 6.95 22.92 22.28
N ARG A 78 7.85 23.72 22.82
CA ARG A 78 7.76 24.27 24.18
C ARG A 78 7.73 25.78 24.13
N ASP A 79 6.92 26.38 24.98
CA ASP A 79 6.92 27.83 25.15
C ASP A 79 7.75 28.29 26.37
N GLY A 80 7.85 29.61 26.56
CA GLY A 80 8.57 30.19 27.69
C GLY A 80 7.95 29.92 29.05
N SER A 81 6.67 29.57 29.12
CA SER A 81 5.98 29.20 30.34
C SER A 81 6.20 27.74 30.76
N GLY A 82 6.81 26.93 29.90
CA GLY A 82 7.01 25.52 30.11
C GLY A 82 5.89 24.62 29.56
N SER A 83 4.86 25.21 28.96
CA SER A 83 3.83 24.42 28.23
C SER A 83 4.43 23.79 27.00
N SER A 84 3.97 22.60 26.63
CA SER A 84 4.47 21.88 25.47
C SER A 84 3.39 21.10 24.75
N ALA A 85 3.58 20.89 23.46
CA ALA A 85 2.81 19.99 22.63
C ALA A 85 3.75 19.11 21.81
N MET A 86 3.33 17.91 21.46
CA MET A 86 4.14 16.92 20.76
C MET A 86 3.42 16.43 19.50
N LEU A 87 4.18 16.32 18.42
CA LEU A 87 3.81 15.68 17.18
C LEU A 87 4.68 14.43 16.98
N ARG A 88 4.04 13.28 16.83
CA ARG A 88 4.73 12.05 16.41
C ARG A 88 4.89 12.06 14.92
N VAL A 89 6.08 11.74 14.44
CA VAL A 89 6.40 11.71 13.01
C VAL A 89 6.97 10.36 12.65
N LYS A 90 6.37 9.72 11.65
CA LYS A 90 6.90 8.53 11.02
C LYS A 90 7.29 8.87 9.59
N VAL A 91 8.49 8.45 9.19
CA VAL A 91 8.97 8.58 7.81
C VAL A 91 9.11 7.20 7.20
N ASP A 92 8.37 6.95 6.15
CA ASP A 92 8.46 5.76 5.31
C ASP A 92 9.19 6.07 4.00
N GLU A 93 9.59 5.03 3.26
CA GLU A 93 10.26 5.17 1.97
C GLU A 93 9.35 5.87 0.95
N CYS A 94 8.14 5.35 0.80
CA CYS A 94 7.12 5.80 -0.15
C CYS A 94 5.75 5.32 0.30
N VAL A 95 4.71 5.88 -0.30
CA VAL A 95 3.36 5.33 -0.15
C VAL A 95 3.32 3.95 -0.79
N LYS A 96 2.89 2.95 -0.05
CA LYS A 96 2.75 1.59 -0.53
C LYS A 96 1.65 0.84 0.21
N PHE A 97 1.05 -0.11 -0.50
CA PHE A 97 0.09 -1.05 0.06
C PHE A 97 0.69 -2.44 0.03
N VAL A 98 0.64 -3.11 1.15
CA VAL A 98 1.30 -4.39 1.36
C VAL A 98 0.26 -5.47 1.54
N TRP A 99 0.42 -6.56 0.78
CA TRP A 99 -0.44 -7.72 0.77
C TRP A 99 0.36 -8.98 1.09
N SER A 100 -0.21 -9.86 1.91
CA SER A 100 0.28 -11.23 2.05
C SER A 100 -0.53 -12.16 1.17
N LYS A 101 0.13 -13.02 0.43
CA LYS A 101 -0.52 -14.13 -0.26
C LYS A 101 -0.86 -15.22 0.76
N GLU A 102 -2.15 -15.39 1.01
CA GLU A 102 -2.66 -16.33 2.02
C GLU A 102 -3.00 -17.70 1.42
N LYS A 103 -3.47 -17.69 0.18
CA LYS A 103 -3.93 -18.90 -0.49
C LYS A 103 -3.75 -18.76 -2.00
N ASP A 104 -3.45 -19.90 -2.59
CA ASP A 104 -3.25 -20.05 -4.02
C ASP A 104 -3.87 -21.37 -4.47
N GLY A 105 -4.46 -21.41 -5.65
CA GLY A 105 -5.05 -22.62 -6.15
C GLY A 105 -5.59 -22.49 -7.57
N ILE A 106 -5.89 -23.66 -8.14
CA ILE A 106 -6.53 -23.78 -9.45
C ILE A 106 -8.00 -24.18 -9.23
N VAL A 107 -8.89 -23.43 -9.86
CA VAL A 107 -10.33 -23.66 -9.82
C VAL A 107 -10.83 -23.96 -11.23
N VAL A 108 -11.55 -25.08 -11.37
CA VAL A 108 -12.18 -25.46 -12.64
C VAL A 108 -13.69 -25.18 -12.52
N ILE A 109 -14.22 -24.38 -13.42
CA ILE A 109 -15.64 -24.05 -13.49
C ILE A 109 -16.23 -24.68 -14.74
N GLY A 110 -17.38 -25.34 -14.58
CA GLY A 110 -18.07 -26.08 -15.62
C GLY A 110 -18.17 -27.58 -15.31
N GLU A 111 -18.77 -28.33 -16.22
CA GLU A 111 -18.96 -29.76 -16.06
C GLU A 111 -17.69 -30.52 -16.45
N ALA A 112 -17.00 -31.04 -15.45
CA ALA A 112 -15.83 -31.90 -15.58
C ALA A 112 -15.88 -33.00 -14.54
N THR A 113 -15.32 -34.18 -14.88
CA THR A 113 -15.18 -35.26 -13.92
C THR A 113 -14.12 -34.91 -12.86
N GLU A 114 -14.17 -35.58 -11.72
CA GLU A 114 -13.16 -35.38 -10.66
C GLU A 114 -11.76 -35.73 -11.15
N GLU A 115 -11.63 -36.73 -12.02
CA GLU A 115 -10.36 -37.08 -12.65
C GLU A 115 -9.86 -35.99 -13.59
N GLN A 116 -10.73 -35.40 -14.40
CA GLN A 116 -10.37 -34.28 -15.29
C GLN A 116 -9.93 -33.03 -14.47
N LYS A 117 -10.68 -32.70 -13.42
CA LYS A 117 -10.32 -31.60 -12.51
C LYS A 117 -8.96 -31.84 -11.87
N LYS A 118 -8.73 -33.05 -11.36
CA LYS A 118 -7.45 -33.42 -10.75
C LYS A 118 -6.29 -33.28 -11.72
N ASN A 119 -6.45 -33.79 -12.95
CA ASN A 119 -5.43 -33.69 -13.99
C ASN A 119 -5.09 -32.23 -14.34
N ILE A 120 -6.08 -31.37 -14.40
CA ILE A 120 -5.91 -29.94 -14.63
C ILE A 120 -5.13 -29.29 -13.48
N VAL A 121 -5.54 -29.55 -12.23
CA VAL A 121 -4.85 -29.00 -11.05
C VAL A 121 -3.39 -29.46 -11.00
N ASP A 122 -3.14 -30.75 -11.21
CA ASP A 122 -1.79 -31.33 -11.20
C ASP A 122 -0.91 -30.77 -12.32
N ALA A 123 -1.51 -30.42 -13.47
CA ALA A 123 -0.79 -29.83 -14.59
C ALA A 123 -0.19 -28.45 -14.30
N PHE A 124 -0.74 -27.73 -13.35
CA PHE A 124 -0.23 -26.42 -12.92
C PHE A 124 0.81 -26.50 -11.79
N THR A 125 1.15 -27.68 -11.32
CA THR A 125 2.23 -27.85 -10.34
C THR A 125 3.54 -27.30 -10.92
N ASN A 126 4.18 -26.38 -10.20
CA ASN A 126 5.39 -25.67 -10.67
C ASN A 126 5.21 -24.72 -11.88
N PHE A 127 4.00 -24.41 -12.27
CA PHE A 127 3.73 -23.52 -13.39
C PHE A 127 3.96 -22.03 -13.04
N PHE A 128 3.58 -21.61 -11.84
CA PHE A 128 3.67 -20.23 -11.42
C PHE A 128 4.95 -19.91 -10.66
N THR A 129 5.47 -18.68 -10.85
CA THR A 129 6.71 -18.22 -10.21
C THR A 129 6.54 -18.11 -8.69
N VAL A 130 5.39 -17.62 -8.21
CA VAL A 130 5.11 -17.49 -6.77
C VAL A 130 4.11 -18.56 -6.36
N LYS A 131 4.58 -19.65 -5.75
CA LYS A 131 3.77 -20.83 -5.46
C LYS A 131 3.22 -20.89 -4.04
N GLU A 132 4.04 -20.57 -3.06
CA GLU A 132 3.81 -20.91 -1.65
C GLU A 132 3.42 -19.71 -0.80
N GLY A 133 3.28 -18.58 -1.37
CA GLY A 133 3.04 -17.39 -0.64
C GLY A 133 4.09 -16.33 -0.91
N GLY A 134 3.85 -15.19 -0.38
CA GLY A 134 4.74 -14.07 -0.60
C GLY A 134 4.13 -12.77 -0.12
N ARG A 135 4.91 -11.74 -0.30
CA ARG A 135 4.53 -10.38 0.01
C ARG A 135 4.50 -9.58 -1.28
N TYR A 136 3.36 -8.98 -1.55
CA TYR A 136 3.17 -8.06 -2.66
C TYR A 136 3.14 -6.63 -2.12
N GLU A 137 3.97 -5.76 -2.67
CA GLU A 137 3.95 -4.32 -2.37
C GLU A 137 3.53 -3.57 -3.62
N MET A 138 2.43 -2.83 -3.53
CA MET A 138 1.93 -1.97 -4.60
C MET A 138 2.25 -0.52 -4.27
N ILE A 139 3.07 0.11 -5.10
CA ILE A 139 3.49 1.50 -4.97
C ILE A 139 2.78 2.29 -6.06
N PRO A 140 1.70 3.03 -5.74
CA PRO A 140 0.94 3.74 -6.75
C PRO A 140 1.71 4.94 -7.32
N ASP A 141 1.56 5.18 -8.61
CA ASP A 141 2.05 6.42 -9.25
C ASP A 141 1.27 7.63 -8.74
N ASN A 142 -0.02 7.42 -8.42
CA ASN A 142 -0.90 8.42 -7.84
C ASN A 142 -1.50 7.91 -6.52
N GLU A 143 -1.22 8.58 -5.41
CA GLU A 143 -1.70 8.21 -4.07
C GLU A 143 -3.22 8.22 -3.92
N SER A 144 -3.90 9.05 -4.70
CA SER A 144 -5.36 9.14 -4.65
C SER A 144 -6.06 8.01 -5.38
N ASP A 145 -5.38 7.26 -6.22
CA ASP A 145 -5.89 6.08 -6.90
C ASP A 145 -4.86 4.94 -6.93
N LEU A 146 -4.83 4.17 -5.84
CA LEU A 146 -3.97 3.00 -5.69
C LEU A 146 -4.05 2.03 -6.88
N TRP A 147 -5.25 1.83 -7.41
CA TRP A 147 -5.52 0.77 -8.36
C TRP A 147 -5.30 1.18 -9.82
N GLU A 148 -5.00 2.44 -10.08
CA GLU A 148 -4.80 2.92 -11.45
C GLU A 148 -3.57 2.28 -12.08
N LYS A 149 -2.41 2.53 -11.53
CA LYS A 149 -1.12 1.97 -11.95
C LYS A 149 -0.01 2.26 -10.95
N GLY A 150 1.07 1.53 -11.04
CA GLY A 150 2.26 1.75 -10.23
C GLY A 150 3.29 0.65 -10.35
N ILE A 151 4.19 0.62 -9.38
CA ILE A 151 5.23 -0.39 -9.25
C ILE A 151 4.72 -1.53 -8.38
N LEU A 152 4.99 -2.76 -8.81
CA LEU A 152 4.75 -3.98 -8.04
C LEU A 152 6.09 -4.56 -7.59
N ARG A 153 6.29 -4.68 -6.28
CA ARG A 153 7.42 -5.43 -5.71
C ARG A 153 6.91 -6.74 -5.13
N VAL A 154 7.55 -7.83 -5.48
CA VAL A 154 7.17 -9.17 -5.01
C VAL A 154 8.32 -9.80 -4.27
N ARG A 155 8.04 -10.27 -3.06
CA ARG A 155 8.98 -11.02 -2.22
C ARG A 155 8.38 -12.39 -1.94
N PRO A 156 8.76 -13.44 -2.72
CA PRO A 156 8.30 -14.80 -2.44
C PRO A 156 8.79 -15.28 -1.06
N ASP A 157 7.99 -16.09 -0.38
CA ASP A 157 8.39 -16.74 0.88
C ASP A 157 9.44 -17.83 0.62
N ASP A 158 9.43 -18.42 -0.59
CA ASP A 158 10.47 -19.33 -1.03
C ASP A 158 11.80 -18.57 -1.18
N SER A 159 12.74 -18.86 -0.29
CA SER A 159 14.06 -18.21 -0.25
C SER A 159 14.94 -18.51 -1.47
N THR A 160 14.58 -19.49 -2.29
CA THR A 160 15.29 -19.81 -3.55
C THR A 160 14.93 -18.87 -4.68
N ILE A 161 13.83 -18.10 -4.53
CA ILE A 161 13.35 -17.13 -5.50
C ILE A 161 13.73 -15.72 -5.01
N ALA A 162 14.59 -15.03 -5.76
CA ALA A 162 14.95 -13.66 -5.45
C ALA A 162 13.74 -12.72 -5.58
N PRO A 163 13.62 -11.69 -4.72
CA PRO A 163 12.64 -10.64 -4.91
C PRO A 163 12.74 -10.00 -6.29
N PHE A 164 11.62 -9.63 -6.86
CA PHE A 164 11.58 -9.00 -8.17
C PHE A 164 10.61 -7.82 -8.20
N VAL A 165 10.78 -6.97 -9.22
CA VAL A 165 10.02 -5.74 -9.42
C VAL A 165 9.35 -5.79 -10.79
N GLY A 166 8.11 -5.37 -10.84
CA GLY A 166 7.33 -5.21 -12.04
C GLY A 166 6.43 -4.00 -11.97
N GLN A 167 5.39 -4.02 -12.74
CA GLN A 167 4.41 -2.96 -12.84
C GLN A 167 3.00 -3.53 -12.74
N TYR A 168 2.06 -2.69 -12.34
CA TYR A 168 0.65 -3.00 -12.40
C TYR A 168 -0.13 -1.84 -13.00
N GLU A 169 -1.23 -2.16 -13.64
CA GLU A 169 -2.18 -1.17 -14.16
C GLU A 169 -3.60 -1.74 -14.18
N ARG A 170 -4.57 -0.84 -13.95
CA ARG A 170 -5.97 -1.19 -14.13
C ARG A 170 -6.30 -1.18 -15.62
N VAL A 171 -6.95 -2.24 -16.07
CA VAL A 171 -7.38 -2.39 -17.45
C VAL A 171 -8.84 -2.84 -17.52
N PRO A 172 -9.60 -2.46 -18.55
CA PRO A 172 -10.94 -2.99 -18.75
C PRO A 172 -10.87 -4.45 -19.19
N VAL A 173 -11.77 -5.27 -18.66
CA VAL A 173 -11.92 -6.69 -19.02
C VAL A 173 -13.36 -6.91 -19.43
N MET A 174 -13.58 -7.49 -20.61
CA MET A 174 -14.91 -7.86 -21.08
C MET A 174 -15.24 -9.29 -20.64
N GLU A 175 -16.35 -9.44 -19.90
CA GLU A 175 -16.97 -10.72 -19.61
C GLU A 175 -18.32 -10.79 -20.34
N GLY A 176 -18.32 -11.33 -21.57
CA GLY A 176 -19.46 -11.23 -22.47
C GLY A 176 -19.70 -9.78 -22.90
N GLU A 177 -20.87 -9.24 -22.60
CA GLU A 177 -21.25 -7.84 -22.89
C GLU A 177 -20.97 -6.89 -21.71
N VAL A 178 -20.50 -7.41 -20.58
CA VAL A 178 -20.25 -6.61 -19.37
C VAL A 178 -18.77 -6.25 -19.28
N GLU A 179 -18.50 -4.95 -19.18
CA GLU A 179 -17.15 -4.46 -18.88
C GLU A 179 -16.91 -4.48 -17.37
N ARG A 180 -15.80 -5.08 -16.96
CA ARG A 180 -15.31 -5.10 -15.58
C ARG A 180 -13.94 -4.47 -15.49
N SER A 181 -13.55 -4.00 -14.32
CA SER A 181 -12.18 -3.61 -14.04
C SER A 181 -11.33 -4.83 -13.73
N GLY A 182 -10.22 -4.97 -14.44
CA GLY A 182 -9.17 -5.92 -14.16
C GLY A 182 -7.90 -5.24 -13.70
N LEU A 183 -6.97 -6.03 -13.20
CA LEU A 183 -5.63 -5.60 -12.81
C LEU A 183 -4.60 -6.42 -13.57
N LEU A 184 -3.77 -5.74 -14.34
CA LEU A 184 -2.70 -6.37 -15.12
C LEU A 184 -1.37 -6.24 -14.38
N PHE A 185 -0.76 -7.37 -14.02
CA PHE A 185 0.58 -7.44 -13.46
C PHE A 185 1.57 -7.80 -14.56
N LYS A 186 2.67 -7.05 -14.64
CA LYS A 186 3.77 -7.30 -15.60
C LYS A 186 5.07 -7.46 -14.84
N TYR A 187 5.64 -8.66 -14.88
CA TYR A 187 6.94 -8.96 -14.29
C TYR A 187 7.60 -10.17 -14.98
N ASN A 188 8.93 -10.24 -15.01
CA ASN A 188 9.72 -11.36 -15.56
C ASN A 188 9.31 -11.75 -16.98
N ASN A 189 8.98 -10.78 -17.85
CA ASN A 189 8.45 -10.99 -19.20
C ASN A 189 7.11 -11.76 -19.24
N GLU A 190 6.41 -11.82 -18.14
CA GLU A 190 5.08 -12.40 -18.00
C GLU A 190 4.04 -11.30 -17.79
N GLU A 191 2.82 -11.57 -18.25
CA GLU A 191 1.66 -10.74 -18.00
C GLU A 191 0.58 -11.58 -17.33
N HIS A 192 0.03 -11.08 -16.21
CA HIS A 192 -1.04 -11.73 -15.48
C HIS A 192 -2.21 -10.77 -15.34
N LEU A 193 -3.33 -11.12 -15.96
CA LEU A 193 -4.55 -10.33 -15.91
C LEU A 193 -5.52 -10.93 -14.90
N TYR A 194 -5.78 -10.17 -13.83
CA TYR A 194 -6.66 -10.58 -12.77
C TYR A 194 -8.00 -9.83 -12.82
N THR A 195 -9.06 -10.51 -12.46
CA THR A 195 -10.33 -9.90 -12.06
C THR A 195 -10.55 -10.10 -10.57
N PHE A 196 -11.49 -9.36 -9.99
CA PHE A 196 -11.72 -9.36 -8.56
C PHE A 196 -13.10 -9.95 -8.24
N ASN A 197 -13.19 -10.59 -7.08
CA ASN A 197 -14.48 -10.99 -6.54
C ASN A 197 -15.18 -9.88 -5.73
N ALA A 198 -14.50 -8.77 -5.47
CA ALA A 198 -15.03 -7.65 -4.71
C ALA A 198 -15.36 -6.47 -5.64
N PRO A 199 -16.62 -6.01 -5.65
CA PRO A 199 -17.05 -4.95 -6.58
C PRO A 199 -16.57 -3.56 -6.21
N ASN A 200 -16.02 -3.34 -5.02
CA ASN A 200 -15.67 -2.01 -4.54
C ASN A 200 -14.30 -1.98 -3.86
N LEU A 201 -13.27 -1.71 -4.64
CA LEU A 201 -11.87 -1.63 -4.20
C LEU A 201 -11.54 -0.38 -3.38
N THR A 202 -12.44 0.60 -3.30
CA THR A 202 -12.17 1.87 -2.60
C THR A 202 -12.20 1.77 -1.07
N ARG A 203 -12.66 0.64 -0.52
CA ARG A 203 -12.77 0.41 0.92
C ARG A 203 -11.75 -0.62 1.42
N LEU A 204 -10.50 -0.42 1.12
CA LEU A 204 -9.41 -1.32 1.52
C LEU A 204 -9.28 -1.54 3.03
N SER A 205 -9.68 -0.55 3.84
CA SER A 205 -9.60 -0.63 5.30
C SER A 205 -10.60 -1.60 5.94
N VAL A 206 -11.56 -2.12 5.17
CA VAL A 206 -12.66 -2.97 5.67
C VAL A 206 -12.60 -4.39 5.08
N MET A 207 -11.68 -4.65 4.15
CA MET A 207 -11.56 -5.97 3.51
C MET A 207 -10.61 -6.86 4.29
N GLU A 208 -11.08 -8.05 4.68
CA GLU A 208 -10.23 -9.08 5.28
C GLU A 208 -9.30 -9.71 4.25
N TYR A 209 -9.71 -9.81 2.98
CA TYR A 209 -8.93 -10.34 1.86
C TYR A 209 -9.52 -9.93 0.51
N ILE A 210 -8.72 -10.08 -0.55
CA ILE A 210 -9.14 -9.97 -1.95
C ILE A 210 -8.72 -11.24 -2.67
N ASP A 211 -9.63 -11.81 -3.44
CA ASP A 211 -9.32 -12.90 -4.37
C ASP A 211 -9.07 -12.34 -5.76
N PHE A 212 -7.89 -12.61 -6.31
CA PHE A 212 -7.47 -12.28 -7.66
C PHE A 212 -7.62 -13.50 -8.55
N TRP A 213 -8.46 -13.39 -9.57
CA TRP A 213 -8.80 -14.46 -10.50
C TRP A 213 -8.14 -14.24 -11.84
N GLU A 214 -7.26 -15.13 -12.25
CA GLU A 214 -6.64 -15.15 -13.58
C GLU A 214 -7.24 -16.31 -14.39
N ASP A 215 -7.79 -16.00 -15.59
CA ASP A 215 -8.21 -17.04 -16.53
C ASP A 215 -6.99 -17.66 -17.19
N VAL A 216 -6.71 -18.90 -16.87
CA VAL A 216 -5.58 -19.68 -17.38
C VAL A 216 -6.02 -20.82 -18.29
N THR A 217 -7.25 -20.77 -18.78
CA THR A 217 -7.82 -21.82 -19.64
C THR A 217 -6.97 -22.10 -20.87
N GLU A 218 -6.55 -21.03 -21.56
CA GLU A 218 -5.80 -21.17 -22.83
C GLU A 218 -4.35 -21.63 -22.64
N VAL A 219 -3.76 -21.40 -21.46
CA VAL A 219 -2.39 -21.79 -21.14
C VAL A 219 -2.32 -23.09 -20.34
N CYS A 220 -3.46 -23.74 -20.12
CA CYS A 220 -3.50 -25.01 -19.42
C CYS A 220 -2.67 -26.07 -20.16
N PRO A 221 -1.72 -26.74 -19.48
CA PRO A 221 -0.84 -27.73 -20.14
C PRO A 221 -1.54 -29.00 -20.60
N VAL A 222 -2.76 -29.24 -20.16
CA VAL A 222 -3.59 -30.40 -20.53
C VAL A 222 -4.91 -29.93 -21.15
N GLU A 223 -5.60 -30.85 -21.82
CA GLU A 223 -6.89 -30.56 -22.43
C GLU A 223 -7.93 -30.13 -21.38
N VAL A 224 -8.59 -29.01 -21.65
CA VAL A 224 -9.70 -28.51 -20.83
C VAL A 224 -11.00 -28.96 -21.49
N PRO A 225 -11.92 -29.63 -20.75
CA PRO A 225 -13.20 -30.04 -21.30
C PRO A 225 -13.98 -28.87 -21.90
N THR A 226 -14.69 -29.09 -22.97
CA THR A 226 -15.50 -28.09 -23.65
C THR A 226 -16.52 -27.46 -22.68
N GLY A 227 -16.59 -26.13 -22.67
CA GLY A 227 -17.46 -25.37 -21.77
C GLY A 227 -16.91 -25.14 -20.38
N CYS A 228 -15.71 -25.68 -20.07
CA CYS A 228 -15.03 -25.40 -18.80
C CYS A 228 -14.09 -24.22 -18.91
N LYS A 229 -13.92 -23.53 -17.79
CA LYS A 229 -12.92 -22.49 -17.57
C LYS A 229 -12.00 -22.88 -16.43
N VAL A 230 -10.73 -22.54 -16.55
CA VAL A 230 -9.72 -22.79 -15.54
C VAL A 230 -9.18 -21.45 -15.04
N TYR A 231 -9.23 -21.26 -13.72
CA TYR A 231 -8.74 -20.05 -13.08
C TYR A 231 -7.62 -20.36 -12.10
N HIS A 232 -6.60 -19.53 -12.13
CA HIS A 232 -5.66 -19.40 -11.03
C HIS A 232 -6.20 -18.34 -10.06
N VAL A 233 -6.38 -18.70 -8.80
CA VAL A 233 -6.93 -17.83 -7.78
C VAL A 233 -5.89 -17.58 -6.70
N GLU A 234 -5.55 -16.33 -6.50
CA GLU A 234 -4.66 -15.88 -5.43
C GLU A 234 -5.46 -15.07 -4.40
N ARG A 235 -5.43 -15.51 -3.14
CA ARG A 235 -6.02 -14.76 -2.04
C ARG A 235 -4.96 -13.91 -1.37
N LEU A 236 -5.18 -12.60 -1.39
CA LEU A 236 -4.30 -11.61 -0.78
C LEU A 236 -4.99 -10.97 0.43
N LYS A 237 -4.24 -10.85 1.52
CA LYS A 237 -4.68 -10.21 2.75
C LYS A 237 -3.89 -8.91 2.96
N PRO A 238 -4.58 -7.78 3.21
CA PRO A 238 -3.90 -6.55 3.55
C PRO A 238 -3.03 -6.71 4.79
N ARG A 239 -1.83 -6.17 4.76
CA ARG A 239 -0.98 -6.00 5.94
C ARG A 239 -1.01 -4.56 6.41
N ASN A 240 -1.13 -4.37 7.72
CA ASN A 240 -0.94 -3.06 8.31
C ASN A 240 0.49 -2.58 8.04
N GLN A 241 0.63 -1.31 7.67
CA GLN A 241 1.94 -0.69 7.41
C GLN A 241 2.79 -0.50 8.69
N SER A 242 2.21 -0.70 9.87
CA SER A 242 2.94 -0.73 11.12
C SER A 242 3.68 -2.06 11.21
N GLY A 243 4.98 -2.00 10.98
CA GLY A 243 5.87 -3.14 10.91
C GLY A 243 5.65 -4.19 12.00
N GLU A 244 5.35 -5.37 11.60
CA GLU A 244 5.76 -6.64 12.18
C GLU A 244 6.37 -7.49 11.06
#